data_e6041c9d6923ec8e01db01512608e6ce
#
_entry.id   e6041c9d6923ec8e01db01512608e6ce
#
_cell.length_a   1.000
_cell.length_b   1.000
_cell.length_c   1.000
_cell.angle_alpha   90.00
_cell.angle_beta   90.00
_cell.angle_gamma   90.00
#
_symmetry.space_group_name_H-M   'P 1'
#
loop_
_entity.id
_entity.type
_entity.pdbx_description
1 polymer ?
#
loop_
_entity_poly.entity_id
_entity_poly.type
_entity_poly.pdbx_seq_one_letter_code
_entity_poly.pdbx_strand_id
1 'polypeptide(L)'
;MLLVYENRDKGISVEWKRVVHMPPHLHEAIEIVYVTNGNIALGVGLELYDMNKGDFAIVFPNVIHHYQVFRERENKVVFLHIDPAVLSGYLKELQTYSPENPVLKKKNMHPDVVHAINFLTKNPECNSILAQAYAQIIIAYVFTDMPMIDKKSLGSDDLIYNSVEYIAKNFRNEISLEKMADRKSVV
;
A
#
# COMPACT_ATOMS: atom_id res chain seq x y z
N MET A 1 9.22 -10.18 -16.02
CA MET A 1 8.05 -10.10 -15.14
C MET A 1 7.41 -8.74 -15.37
N LEU A 2 6.11 -8.68 -15.65
CA LEU A 2 5.45 -7.42 -16.02
C LEU A 2 5.02 -6.71 -14.73
N LEU A 3 5.42 -5.45 -14.55
CA LEU A 3 4.93 -4.56 -13.49
C LEU A 3 3.52 -4.09 -13.86
N VAL A 4 2.59 -4.17 -12.92
CA VAL A 4 1.18 -3.81 -13.13
C VAL A 4 0.85 -2.54 -12.36
N TYR A 5 0.23 -1.56 -13.05
CA TYR A 5 -0.42 -0.44 -12.37
C TYR A 5 -1.89 -0.78 -12.14
N GLU A 6 -2.31 -0.73 -10.88
CA GLU A 6 -3.68 -1.01 -10.50
C GLU A 6 -4.44 0.28 -10.20
N ASN A 7 -5.62 0.44 -10.79
CA ASN A 7 -6.55 1.49 -10.41
C ASN A 7 -7.33 1.04 -9.17
N ARG A 8 -7.37 1.86 -8.14
CA ARG A 8 -8.17 1.62 -6.94
C ARG A 8 -9.31 2.62 -6.83
N ASP A 9 -10.38 2.21 -6.18
CA ASP A 9 -11.55 3.06 -5.95
C ASP A 9 -11.23 4.24 -5.04
N LYS A 10 -12.00 5.31 -5.18
CA LYS A 10 -11.91 6.47 -4.29
C LYS A 10 -12.47 6.16 -2.91
N GLY A 11 -11.92 6.85 -1.90
CA GLY A 11 -12.35 6.68 -0.52
C GLY A 11 -11.61 5.57 0.24
N ILE A 12 -12.34 4.80 1.03
CA ILE A 12 -11.81 3.68 1.82
C ILE A 12 -12.55 2.42 1.43
N SER A 13 -11.83 1.39 1.04
CA SER A 13 -12.39 0.06 0.75
C SER A 13 -11.75 -1.01 1.62
N VAL A 14 -12.53 -2.03 1.94
CA VAL A 14 -12.11 -3.17 2.77
C VAL A 14 -12.37 -4.45 2.00
N GLU A 15 -11.36 -5.29 1.88
CA GLU A 15 -11.44 -6.53 1.15
C GLU A 15 -10.87 -7.70 1.97
N TRP A 16 -11.63 -8.78 2.07
CA TRP A 16 -11.17 -10.02 2.67
C TRP A 16 -10.70 -10.97 1.57
N LYS A 17 -9.45 -11.39 1.64
CA LYS A 17 -8.87 -12.30 0.64
C LYS A 17 -8.13 -13.47 1.26
N ARG A 18 -8.11 -14.58 0.52
CA ARG A 18 -7.03 -15.54 0.57
C ARG A 18 -5.94 -15.03 -0.38
N VAL A 19 -4.75 -14.77 0.15
CA VAL A 19 -3.62 -14.35 -0.68
C VAL A 19 -3.06 -15.57 -1.39
N VAL A 20 -2.84 -15.41 -2.69
CA VAL A 20 -2.03 -16.27 -3.54
C VAL A 20 -0.80 -15.45 -3.98
N HIS A 21 0.02 -16.00 -4.85
CA HIS A 21 1.10 -15.22 -5.45
C HIS A 21 0.52 -14.05 -6.26
N MET A 22 0.86 -12.82 -5.86
CA MET A 22 0.49 -11.58 -6.57
C MET A 22 1.77 -10.96 -7.13
N PRO A 23 1.87 -10.72 -8.45
CA PRO A 23 3.07 -10.16 -9.07
C PRO A 23 3.32 -8.72 -8.60
N PRO A 24 4.52 -8.16 -8.85
CA PRO A 24 4.81 -6.76 -8.56
C PRO A 24 3.80 -5.83 -9.22
N HIS A 25 3.23 -4.96 -8.40
CA HIS A 25 2.27 -3.95 -8.79
C HIS A 25 2.44 -2.68 -7.96
N LEU A 26 1.78 -1.62 -8.37
CA LEU A 26 1.71 -0.35 -7.67
C LEU A 26 0.38 0.34 -7.94
N HIS A 27 -0.01 1.23 -7.05
CA HIS A 27 -1.22 2.05 -7.15
C HIS A 27 -1.10 3.33 -6.32
N GLU A 28 -2.01 4.28 -6.51
CA GLU A 28 -2.04 5.54 -5.76
C GLU A 28 -2.61 5.40 -4.34
N ALA A 29 -3.36 4.33 -4.05
CA ALA A 29 -3.92 4.12 -2.72
C ALA A 29 -2.84 3.75 -1.69
N ILE A 30 -3.07 4.12 -0.43
CA ILE A 30 -2.39 3.49 0.70
C ILE A 30 -2.99 2.10 0.83
N GLU A 31 -2.15 1.08 0.93
CA GLU A 31 -2.60 -0.29 1.20
C GLU A 31 -2.19 -0.71 2.60
N ILE A 32 -3.17 -1.16 3.37
CA ILE A 32 -2.96 -1.78 4.68
C ILE A 32 -3.28 -3.26 4.57
N VAL A 33 -2.39 -4.08 5.10
CA VAL A 33 -2.53 -5.53 5.11
C VAL A 33 -2.50 -6.05 6.53
N TYR A 34 -3.55 -6.76 6.93
CA TYR A 34 -3.62 -7.38 8.25
C TYR A 34 -3.86 -8.87 8.13
N VAL A 35 -2.93 -9.69 8.64
CA VAL A 35 -3.02 -11.15 8.58
C VAL A 35 -3.90 -11.66 9.70
N THR A 36 -5.08 -12.19 9.36
CA THR A 36 -6.03 -12.74 10.35
C THR A 36 -5.85 -14.22 10.58
N ASN A 37 -5.30 -14.95 9.60
CA ASN A 37 -4.94 -16.37 9.73
C ASN A 37 -3.79 -16.74 8.78
N GLY A 38 -2.96 -17.71 9.19
CA GLY A 38 -1.84 -18.20 8.39
C GLY A 38 -0.68 -17.22 8.32
N ASN A 39 0.04 -17.25 7.21
CA ASN A 39 1.20 -16.39 6.93
C ASN A 39 1.27 -16.04 5.44
N ILE A 40 1.87 -14.89 5.16
CA ILE A 40 2.20 -14.41 3.81
C ILE A 40 3.57 -13.74 3.86
N ALA A 41 4.17 -13.48 2.70
CA ALA A 41 5.32 -12.61 2.58
C ALA A 41 4.96 -11.40 1.71
N LEU A 42 5.36 -10.21 2.16
CA LEU A 42 5.24 -8.93 1.45
C LEU A 42 6.61 -8.56 0.90
N GLY A 43 6.72 -8.37 -0.40
CA GLY A 43 7.91 -7.79 -1.03
C GLY A 43 7.72 -6.30 -1.27
N VAL A 44 8.69 -5.48 -0.84
CA VAL A 44 8.76 -4.04 -1.10
C VAL A 44 10.19 -3.70 -1.50
N GLY A 45 10.35 -3.08 -2.65
CA GLY A 45 11.68 -2.86 -3.23
C GLY A 45 12.40 -4.19 -3.48
N LEU A 46 13.58 -4.37 -2.88
CA LEU A 46 14.37 -5.61 -2.96
C LEU A 46 14.21 -6.52 -1.75
N GLU A 47 13.45 -6.10 -0.74
CA GLU A 47 13.29 -6.81 0.51
C GLU A 47 12.01 -7.63 0.54
N LEU A 48 12.05 -8.75 1.26
CA LEU A 48 10.92 -9.64 1.49
C LEU A 48 10.66 -9.78 2.99
N TYR A 49 9.45 -9.44 3.41
CA TYR A 49 9.03 -9.38 4.80
C TYR A 49 8.03 -10.48 5.11
N ASP A 50 8.37 -11.38 6.03
CA ASP A 50 7.43 -12.38 6.52
C ASP A 50 6.38 -11.77 7.44
N MET A 51 5.12 -12.11 7.22
CA MET A 51 3.98 -11.70 8.03
C MET A 51 3.21 -12.92 8.54
N ASN A 52 2.99 -12.96 9.84
CA ASN A 52 2.23 -14.01 10.52
C ASN A 52 0.89 -13.46 11.04
N LYS A 53 0.04 -14.36 11.52
CA LYS A 53 -1.25 -13.98 12.12
C LYS A 53 -1.11 -12.89 13.18
N GLY A 54 -1.79 -11.78 12.95
CA GLY A 54 -1.81 -10.59 13.80
C GLY A 54 -0.77 -9.54 13.40
N ASP A 55 0.11 -9.81 12.44
CA ASP A 55 1.01 -8.81 11.89
C ASP A 55 0.25 -7.86 10.95
N PHE A 56 0.72 -6.64 10.91
CA PHE A 56 0.22 -5.54 10.10
C PHE A 56 1.30 -5.10 9.11
N ALA A 57 0.90 -4.68 7.94
CA ALA A 57 1.79 -3.97 7.02
C ALA A 57 1.08 -2.77 6.42
N ILE A 58 1.87 -1.79 6.01
CA ILE A 58 1.39 -0.63 5.26
C ILE A 58 2.32 -0.34 4.09
N VAL A 59 1.72 -0.16 2.92
CA VAL A 59 2.40 0.27 1.70
C VAL A 59 1.85 1.65 1.32
N PHE A 60 2.75 2.62 1.20
CA PHE A 60 2.39 3.98 0.83
C PHE A 60 2.17 4.10 -0.68
N PRO A 61 1.49 5.16 -1.15
CA PRO A 61 1.19 5.39 -2.57
C PRO A 61 2.44 5.23 -3.45
N ASN A 62 2.26 4.57 -4.59
CA ASN A 62 3.28 4.46 -5.64
C ASN A 62 4.53 3.65 -5.28
N VAL A 63 4.49 2.90 -4.19
CA VAL A 63 5.55 1.95 -3.83
C VAL A 63 5.28 0.62 -4.52
N ILE A 64 6.27 0.10 -5.26
CA ILE A 64 6.18 -1.22 -5.91
C ILE A 64 6.21 -2.29 -4.85
N HIS A 65 5.20 -3.16 -4.86
CA HIS A 65 5.08 -4.25 -3.91
C HIS A 65 4.47 -5.50 -4.54
N HIS A 66 4.63 -6.63 -3.86
CA HIS A 66 4.08 -7.91 -4.29
C HIS A 66 3.83 -8.82 -3.09
N TYR A 67 3.04 -9.90 -3.30
CA TYR A 67 2.78 -10.89 -2.26
C TYR A 67 3.19 -12.27 -2.71
N GLN A 68 3.74 -13.05 -1.76
CA GLN A 68 4.13 -14.44 -1.97
C GLN A 68 3.59 -15.32 -0.86
N VAL A 69 3.26 -16.56 -1.21
CA VAL A 69 2.87 -17.60 -0.27
C VAL A 69 3.73 -18.82 -0.53
N PHE A 70 4.63 -19.14 0.41
CA PHE A 70 5.58 -20.24 0.28
C PHE A 70 5.04 -21.60 0.74
N ARG A 71 3.93 -21.61 1.45
CA ARG A 71 3.30 -22.83 1.93
C ARG A 71 1.82 -22.81 1.58
N GLU A 72 1.33 -23.91 1.04
CA GLU A 72 -0.10 -24.10 0.74
C GLU A 72 -0.96 -24.24 2.02
N ARG A 73 -0.79 -23.33 2.96
CA ARG A 73 -1.65 -23.23 4.13
C ARG A 73 -2.73 -22.21 3.88
N GLU A 74 -3.92 -22.46 4.45
CA GLU A 74 -4.95 -21.43 4.47
C GLU A 74 -4.42 -20.16 5.12
N ASN A 75 -4.44 -19.09 4.37
CA ASN A 75 -4.25 -17.75 4.90
C ASN A 75 -5.53 -16.95 4.70
N LYS A 76 -5.76 -16.01 5.60
CA LYS A 76 -6.84 -15.01 5.49
C LYS A 76 -6.26 -13.65 5.84
N VAL A 77 -6.46 -12.72 4.95
CA VAL A 77 -5.88 -11.38 5.04
C VAL A 77 -6.99 -10.36 4.81
N VAL A 78 -6.92 -9.26 5.51
CA VAL A 78 -7.71 -8.07 5.24
C VAL A 78 -6.82 -7.08 4.52
N PHE A 79 -7.30 -6.58 3.39
CA PHE A 79 -6.76 -5.42 2.69
C PHE A 79 -7.67 -4.22 2.96
N LEU A 80 -7.08 -3.10 3.35
CA LEU A 80 -7.74 -1.81 3.34
C LEU A 80 -7.01 -0.93 2.33
N HIS A 81 -7.74 -0.39 1.37
CA HIS A 81 -7.21 0.60 0.45
C HIS A 81 -7.78 1.96 0.81
N ILE A 82 -6.92 2.94 0.99
CA ILE A 82 -7.29 4.30 1.41
C ILE A 82 -6.81 5.26 0.33
N ASP A 83 -7.74 5.99 -0.29
CA ASP A 83 -7.38 7.10 -1.17
C ASP A 83 -6.63 8.16 -0.34
N PRO A 84 -5.42 8.57 -0.73
CA PRO A 84 -4.66 9.59 0.00
C PRO A 84 -5.42 10.91 0.19
N ALA A 85 -6.35 11.26 -0.69
CA ALA A 85 -7.20 12.44 -0.57
C ALA A 85 -8.05 12.44 0.71
N VAL A 86 -8.38 11.26 1.25
CA VAL A 86 -9.08 11.10 2.53
C VAL A 86 -8.20 11.58 3.71
N LEU A 87 -6.89 11.58 3.52
CA LEU A 87 -5.87 11.93 4.51
C LEU A 87 -5.12 13.20 4.11
N SER A 88 -5.85 14.22 3.64
CA SER A 88 -5.27 15.43 3.04
C SER A 88 -4.20 16.14 3.89
N GLY A 89 -4.27 16.02 5.22
CA GLY A 89 -3.25 16.55 6.14
C GLY A 89 -1.89 15.86 6.06
N TYR A 90 -1.79 14.71 5.40
CA TYR A 90 -0.56 13.89 5.29
C TYR A 90 -0.09 13.68 3.83
N LEU A 91 -0.70 14.38 2.87
CA LEU A 91 -0.43 14.15 1.44
C LEU A 91 1.05 14.30 1.09
N LYS A 92 1.71 15.32 1.61
CA LYS A 92 3.14 15.57 1.35
C LYS A 92 4.01 14.43 1.90
N GLU A 93 3.76 14.04 3.13
CA GLU A 93 4.47 12.96 3.80
C GLU A 93 4.26 11.63 3.09
N LEU A 94 3.01 11.33 2.73
CA LEU A 94 2.64 10.12 1.98
C LEU A 94 3.24 10.06 0.58
N GLN A 95 3.50 11.20 -0.05
CA GLN A 95 4.18 11.27 -1.34
C GLN A 95 5.70 11.12 -1.23
N THR A 96 6.29 11.66 -0.17
CA THR A 96 7.74 11.77 -0.02
C THR A 96 8.35 10.55 0.68
N TYR A 97 7.69 10.05 1.71
CA TYR A 97 8.24 9.03 2.60
C TYR A 97 7.58 7.67 2.44
N SER A 98 8.26 6.65 2.93
CA SER A 98 7.75 5.29 3.14
C SER A 98 8.32 4.74 4.44
N PRO A 99 7.62 3.84 5.15
CA PRO A 99 8.23 3.12 6.26
C PRO A 99 9.49 2.37 5.80
N GLU A 100 10.58 2.48 6.57
CA GLU A 100 11.81 1.71 6.33
C GLU A 100 11.54 0.21 6.39
N ASN A 101 10.76 -0.21 7.37
CA ASN A 101 10.17 -1.55 7.44
C ASN A 101 8.66 -1.41 7.37
N PRO A 102 8.01 -1.87 6.28
CA PRO A 102 6.56 -1.74 6.12
C PRO A 102 5.76 -2.64 7.06
N VAL A 103 6.40 -3.60 7.75
CA VAL A 103 5.73 -4.59 8.59
C VAL A 103 5.89 -4.25 10.07
N LEU A 104 4.77 -4.09 10.74
CA LEU A 104 4.69 -3.99 12.20
C LEU A 104 4.22 -5.32 12.78
N LYS A 105 5.05 -5.91 13.63
CA LYS A 105 4.73 -7.18 14.28
C LYS A 105 3.63 -7.02 15.32
N LYS A 106 2.77 -8.01 15.46
CA LYS A 106 1.66 -8.05 16.40
C LYS A 106 2.00 -7.52 17.81
N LYS A 107 3.17 -7.92 18.34
CA LYS A 107 3.62 -7.53 19.69
C LYS A 107 3.93 -6.04 19.85
N ASN A 108 4.18 -5.35 18.74
CA ASN A 108 4.54 -3.92 18.70
C ASN A 108 3.37 -3.04 18.27
N MET A 109 2.22 -3.63 17.94
CA MET A 109 1.06 -2.90 17.44
C MET A 109 0.32 -2.21 18.59
N HIS A 110 0.07 -0.92 18.44
CA HIS A 110 -0.74 -0.18 19.43
C HIS A 110 -2.19 -0.70 19.45
N PRO A 111 -2.83 -0.84 20.63
CA PRO A 111 -4.21 -1.31 20.73
C PRO A 111 -5.21 -0.50 19.88
N ASP A 112 -5.01 0.82 19.77
CA ASP A 112 -5.89 1.69 18.97
C ASP A 112 -5.81 1.38 17.48
N VAL A 113 -4.63 0.99 16.96
CA VAL A 113 -4.47 0.54 15.57
C VAL A 113 -5.26 -0.75 15.35
N VAL A 114 -5.14 -1.71 16.27
CA VAL A 114 -5.90 -2.96 16.23
C VAL A 114 -7.41 -2.68 16.29
N HIS A 115 -7.82 -1.75 17.15
CA HIS A 115 -9.23 -1.34 17.26
C HIS A 115 -9.72 -0.70 15.97
N ALA A 116 -8.96 0.22 15.39
CA ALA A 116 -9.31 0.90 14.15
C ALA A 116 -9.47 -0.08 12.98
N ILE A 117 -8.52 -1.00 12.80
CA ILE A 117 -8.60 -2.05 11.77
C ILE A 117 -9.85 -2.91 11.98
N ASN A 118 -10.06 -3.39 13.21
CA ASN A 118 -11.23 -4.21 13.54
C ASN A 118 -12.56 -3.47 13.32
N PHE A 119 -12.61 -2.17 13.62
CA PHE A 119 -13.80 -1.37 13.36
C PHE A 119 -14.10 -1.29 11.86
N LEU A 120 -13.11 -0.85 11.06
CA LEU A 120 -13.26 -0.69 9.61
C LEU A 120 -13.63 -2.02 8.92
N THR A 121 -13.03 -3.13 9.35
CA THR A 121 -13.29 -4.45 8.78
C THR A 121 -14.67 -5.01 9.11
N LYS A 122 -15.23 -4.66 10.26
CA LYS A 122 -16.58 -5.08 10.67
C LYS A 122 -17.69 -4.16 10.16
N ASN A 123 -17.35 -2.95 9.78
CA ASN A 123 -18.29 -1.91 9.37
C ASN A 123 -17.87 -1.28 8.02
N PRO A 124 -17.75 -2.06 6.93
CA PRO A 124 -17.27 -1.57 5.63
C PRO A 124 -18.18 -0.46 5.06
N GLU A 125 -19.46 -0.46 5.43
CA GLU A 125 -20.45 0.54 5.00
C GLU A 125 -20.66 1.66 6.02
N CYS A 126 -19.72 1.88 6.95
CA CYS A 126 -19.87 2.93 7.94
C CYS A 126 -19.81 4.33 7.30
N ASN A 127 -20.31 5.33 8.03
CA ASN A 127 -20.24 6.73 7.59
C ASN A 127 -18.81 7.12 7.23
N SER A 128 -18.64 7.83 6.11
CA SER A 128 -17.33 8.22 5.56
C SER A 128 -16.49 9.05 6.52
N ILE A 129 -17.09 9.91 7.34
CA ILE A 129 -16.38 10.71 8.35
C ILE A 129 -15.80 9.79 9.43
N LEU A 130 -16.58 8.78 9.86
CA LEU A 130 -16.13 7.81 10.85
C LEU A 130 -15.01 6.92 10.28
N ALA A 131 -15.17 6.43 9.06
CA ALA A 131 -14.13 5.67 8.37
C ALA A 131 -12.83 6.48 8.26
N GLN A 132 -12.92 7.75 7.89
CA GLN A 132 -11.78 8.67 7.82
C GLN A 132 -11.11 8.86 9.18
N ALA A 133 -11.87 9.02 10.27
CA ALA A 133 -11.31 9.16 11.61
C ALA A 133 -10.49 7.94 12.02
N TYR A 134 -10.99 6.73 11.76
CA TYR A 134 -10.24 5.50 12.03
C TYR A 134 -9.01 5.33 11.13
N ALA A 135 -9.09 5.72 9.87
CA ALA A 135 -7.94 5.75 8.98
C ALA A 135 -6.86 6.73 9.47
N GLN A 136 -7.25 7.91 9.96
CA GLN A 136 -6.33 8.89 10.56
C GLN A 136 -5.63 8.36 11.81
N ILE A 137 -6.35 7.61 12.67
CA ILE A 137 -5.74 6.96 13.84
C ILE A 137 -4.63 6.01 13.40
N ILE A 138 -4.89 5.14 12.42
CA ILE A 138 -3.88 4.21 11.90
C ILE A 138 -2.66 4.97 11.38
N ILE A 139 -2.86 5.98 10.54
CA ILE A 139 -1.78 6.75 9.92
C ILE A 139 -0.99 7.55 10.96
N ALA A 140 -1.64 8.12 11.96
CA ALA A 140 -0.95 8.82 13.04
C ALA A 140 0.03 7.90 13.78
N TYR A 141 -0.40 6.69 14.14
CA TYR A 141 0.49 5.70 14.76
C TYR A 141 1.60 5.20 13.83
N VAL A 142 1.32 5.03 12.53
CA VAL A 142 2.35 4.68 11.54
C VAL A 142 3.46 5.72 11.52
N PHE A 143 3.15 7.01 11.48
CA PHE A 143 4.16 8.08 11.52
C PHE A 143 4.84 8.25 12.87
N THR A 144 4.21 7.80 13.96
CA THR A 144 4.78 7.87 15.32
C THR A 144 5.72 6.70 15.60
N ASP A 145 5.33 5.49 15.21
CA ASP A 145 5.93 4.25 15.69
C ASP A 145 6.87 3.59 14.64
N MET A 146 6.79 4.01 13.37
CA MET A 146 7.59 3.43 12.30
C MET A 146 8.62 4.43 11.77
N PRO A 147 9.92 4.06 11.72
CA PRO A 147 10.94 4.87 11.06
C PRO A 147 10.59 5.09 9.59
N MET A 148 10.73 6.33 9.11
CA MET A 148 10.45 6.73 7.74
C MET A 148 11.72 6.97 6.95
N ILE A 149 11.74 6.57 5.69
CA ILE A 149 12.81 6.84 4.72
C ILE A 149 12.23 7.56 3.51
N ASP A 150 13.08 8.26 2.76
CA ASP A 150 12.70 8.83 1.47
C ASP A 150 12.41 7.69 0.49
N LYS A 151 11.28 7.75 -0.22
CA LYS A 151 10.88 6.73 -1.22
C LYS A 151 11.93 6.49 -2.29
N LYS A 152 12.72 7.52 -2.63
CA LYS A 152 13.80 7.40 -3.61
C LYS A 152 14.83 6.36 -3.20
N SER A 153 15.01 6.11 -1.89
CA SER A 153 15.93 5.09 -1.40
C SER A 153 15.43 3.66 -1.61
N LEU A 154 14.14 3.46 -1.88
CA LEU A 154 13.57 2.13 -2.17
C LEU A 154 13.81 1.66 -3.62
N GLY A 155 14.56 2.43 -4.41
CA GLY A 155 14.79 2.11 -5.83
C GLY A 155 13.54 2.24 -6.70
N SER A 156 12.46 2.80 -6.17
CA SER A 156 11.32 3.26 -6.95
C SER A 156 11.71 4.57 -7.63
N ASP A 157 12.50 4.44 -8.73
CA ASP A 157 12.79 5.60 -9.57
C ASP A 157 11.46 6.22 -9.99
N ASP A 158 11.30 7.54 -9.75
CA ASP A 158 10.18 8.32 -10.28
C ASP A 158 9.99 8.06 -11.77
N LEU A 159 11.08 7.71 -12.45
CA LEU A 159 11.09 7.31 -13.85
C LEU A 159 10.31 6.02 -14.12
N ILE A 160 10.52 4.97 -13.31
CA ILE A 160 9.82 3.69 -13.49
C ILE A 160 8.33 3.90 -13.21
N TYR A 161 8.01 4.58 -12.09
CA TYR A 161 6.63 4.92 -11.76
C TYR A 161 5.94 5.72 -12.87
N ASN A 162 6.53 6.85 -13.25
CA ASN A 162 5.97 7.75 -14.27
C ASN A 162 5.83 7.04 -15.62
N SER A 163 6.78 6.14 -15.95
CA SER A 163 6.71 5.35 -17.19
C SER A 163 5.57 4.35 -17.16
N VAL A 164 5.43 3.59 -16.06
CA VAL A 164 4.36 2.59 -15.90
C VAL A 164 2.99 3.26 -15.85
N GLU A 165 2.86 4.37 -15.12
CA GLU A 165 1.62 5.17 -15.07
C GLU A 165 1.25 5.72 -16.46
N TYR A 166 2.23 6.27 -17.18
CA TYR A 166 2.01 6.79 -18.53
C TYR A 166 1.55 5.68 -19.48
N ILE A 167 2.21 4.52 -19.45
CA ILE A 167 1.82 3.36 -20.25
C ILE A 167 0.41 2.91 -19.89
N ALA A 168 0.11 2.77 -18.59
CA ALA A 168 -1.19 2.33 -18.11
C ALA A 168 -2.34 3.27 -18.50
N LYS A 169 -2.08 4.59 -18.48
CA LYS A 169 -3.08 5.60 -18.89
C LYS A 169 -3.24 5.73 -20.41
N ASN A 170 -2.23 5.35 -21.19
CA ASN A 170 -2.18 5.59 -22.63
C ASN A 170 -2.06 4.32 -23.50
N PHE A 171 -2.13 3.12 -22.94
CA PHE A 171 -1.90 1.86 -23.69
C PHE A 171 -2.84 1.65 -24.88
N ARG A 172 -3.98 2.36 -24.94
CA ARG A 172 -4.92 2.35 -26.06
C ARG A 172 -4.56 3.36 -27.17
N ASN A 173 -3.57 4.23 -26.92
CA ASN A 173 -3.10 5.26 -27.85
C ASN A 173 -1.68 4.91 -28.29
N GLU A 174 -1.20 5.63 -29.31
CA GLU A 174 0.20 5.49 -29.73
C GLU A 174 1.15 6.03 -28.65
N ILE A 175 1.98 5.16 -28.09
CA ILE A 175 3.00 5.49 -27.09
C ILE A 175 4.34 5.63 -27.80
N SER A 176 4.95 6.82 -27.77
CA SER A 176 6.30 7.03 -28.27
C SER A 176 7.29 7.27 -27.14
N LEU A 177 8.54 6.83 -27.33
CA LEU A 177 9.64 7.06 -26.38
C LEU A 177 9.90 8.56 -26.18
N GLU A 178 9.72 9.38 -27.22
CA GLU A 178 9.85 10.83 -27.14
C GLU A 178 8.85 11.44 -26.16
N LYS A 179 7.57 11.06 -26.25
CA LYS A 179 6.52 11.52 -25.31
C LYS A 179 6.76 11.05 -23.86
N MET A 180 7.44 9.92 -23.69
CA MET A 180 7.85 9.45 -22.36
C MET A 180 9.05 10.23 -21.83
N ALA A 181 10.01 10.59 -22.71
CA ALA A 181 11.22 11.32 -22.34
C ALA A 181 10.94 12.81 -22.03
N ASP A 182 10.06 13.46 -22.76
CA ASP A 182 9.70 14.89 -22.57
C ASP A 182 9.12 15.18 -21.18
N ARG A 183 8.49 14.20 -20.54
CA ARG A 183 8.01 14.34 -19.14
C ARG A 183 9.13 14.36 -18.10
N LYS A 184 10.38 14.01 -18.46
CA LYS A 184 11.56 14.21 -17.61
C LYS A 184 11.97 15.68 -17.46
N SER A 185 11.51 16.55 -18.34
CA SER A 185 11.97 17.94 -18.45
C SER A 185 11.08 18.95 -17.68
N VAL A 186 10.08 18.49 -16.93
CA VAL A 186 9.23 19.33 -16.10
C VAL A 186 9.47 19.04 -14.62
N VAL A 187 10.66 19.44 -14.17
CA VAL A 187 10.96 19.76 -12.78
C VAL A 187 11.81 21.01 -12.77
#